data_5bd8eb6fad62326f213722e87d690bb8
#
_entry.id   5bd8eb6fad62326f213722e87d690bb8
#
_cell.length_a   1.000
_cell.length_b   1.000
_cell.length_c   1.000
_cell.angle_alpha   90.00
_cell.angle_beta   90.00
_cell.angle_gamma   90.00
#
_symmetry.space_group_name_H-M   'P 1'
#
loop_
_entity.id
_entity.type
_entity.pdbx_description
1 polymer ?
#
loop_
_entity_poly.entity_id
_entity_poly.type
_entity_poly.pdbx_seq_one_letter_code
_entity_poly.pdbx_strand_id
1 'polypeptide(L)'
;MKVLLINGSPKEKGCTYTALCEVAKTLNEENIETEIFHIGNKPIQGCIGCGNCAKTQSGRCVFNDDTVNIALKKAEEADGFIFGSPVHYAAASGAITSFLDRAFYAGKKYFEYKPGAAIVSCRRAGSTATLEQLNKYFTISNMPLVSSLYWCMVHGNTPEEVVQDLEGMQIMRTLGKNMAWLLKCIKVGEANNINIPKKEAKVKTNFIR
;
A
#
# COMPACT_ATOMS: atom_id res chain seq x y z
N MET A 1 -2.22 -11.43 13.17
CA MET A 1 -1.67 -10.76 11.97
C MET A 1 -2.45 -9.48 11.75
N LYS A 2 -1.79 -8.44 11.24
CA LYS A 2 -2.40 -7.12 11.02
C LYS A 2 -2.08 -6.60 9.61
N VAL A 3 -3.07 -6.09 8.91
CA VAL A 3 -2.89 -5.39 7.62
C VAL A 3 -3.17 -3.91 7.79
N LEU A 4 -2.23 -3.09 7.36
CA LEU A 4 -2.37 -1.63 7.32
C LEU A 4 -2.85 -1.20 5.93
N LEU A 5 -4.04 -0.59 5.88
CA LEU A 5 -4.64 -0.07 4.66
C LEU A 5 -4.48 1.45 4.64
N ILE A 6 -3.80 1.99 3.64
CA ILE A 6 -3.55 3.43 3.50
C ILE A 6 -4.57 4.03 2.54
N ASN A 7 -5.40 4.94 3.04
CA ASN A 7 -6.33 5.70 2.22
C ASN A 7 -5.67 6.99 1.73
N GLY A 8 -5.26 7.02 0.47
CA GLY A 8 -4.63 8.15 -0.21
C GLY A 8 -5.60 9.12 -0.89
N SER A 9 -6.90 8.99 -0.61
CA SER A 9 -7.92 9.92 -1.11
C SER A 9 -7.94 11.20 -0.28
N PRO A 10 -8.16 12.38 -0.87
CA PRO A 10 -8.42 13.60 -0.11
C PRO A 10 -9.77 13.54 0.65
N LYS A 11 -10.67 12.64 0.25
CA LYS A 11 -11.93 12.39 0.93
C LYS A 11 -11.76 11.20 1.89
N GLU A 12 -11.88 11.44 3.19
CA GLU A 12 -11.71 10.41 4.22
C GLU A 12 -12.64 9.22 4.01
N LYS A 13 -13.92 9.46 3.73
CA LYS A 13 -14.96 8.44 3.51
C LYS A 13 -15.52 8.47 2.08
N GLY A 14 -14.62 8.54 1.07
CA GLY A 14 -14.99 8.54 -0.34
C GLY A 14 -14.91 7.15 -0.98
N CYS A 15 -14.94 7.09 -2.32
CA CYS A 15 -14.93 5.86 -3.10
C CYS A 15 -13.75 4.92 -2.76
N THR A 16 -12.54 5.49 -2.59
CA THR A 16 -11.34 4.71 -2.19
C THR A 16 -11.54 4.07 -0.81
N TYR A 17 -12.09 4.81 0.15
CA TYR A 17 -12.38 4.28 1.48
C TYR A 17 -13.40 3.15 1.43
N THR A 18 -14.47 3.28 0.63
CA THR A 18 -15.49 2.24 0.44
C THR A 18 -14.86 0.93 -0.06
N ALA A 19 -13.99 1.03 -1.06
CA ALA A 19 -13.26 -0.13 -1.56
C ALA A 19 -12.33 -0.75 -0.49
N LEU A 20 -11.59 0.08 0.26
CA LEU A 20 -10.74 -0.39 1.36
C LEU A 20 -11.57 -1.07 2.48
N CYS A 21 -12.76 -0.57 2.78
CA CYS A 21 -13.67 -1.19 3.76
C CYS A 21 -14.08 -2.60 3.35
N GLU A 22 -14.34 -2.86 2.08
CA GLU A 22 -14.71 -4.20 1.60
C GLU A 22 -13.54 -5.18 1.75
N VAL A 23 -12.32 -4.73 1.43
CA VAL A 23 -11.11 -5.55 1.67
C VAL A 23 -10.91 -5.79 3.17
N ALA A 24 -11.01 -4.75 3.99
CA ALA A 24 -10.84 -4.84 5.44
C ALA A 24 -11.88 -5.79 6.08
N LYS A 25 -13.15 -5.68 5.66
CA LYS A 25 -14.20 -6.60 6.10
C LYS A 25 -13.83 -8.05 5.81
N THR A 26 -13.40 -8.35 4.58
CA THR A 26 -13.01 -9.71 4.18
C THR A 26 -11.79 -10.22 4.97
N LEU A 27 -10.79 -9.36 5.22
CA LEU A 27 -9.64 -9.72 6.05
C LEU A 27 -10.05 -10.02 7.50
N ASN A 28 -10.97 -9.24 8.06
CA ASN A 28 -11.48 -9.46 9.42
C ASN A 28 -12.27 -10.77 9.51
N GLU A 29 -13.05 -11.12 8.49
CA GLU A 29 -13.74 -12.43 8.38
C GLU A 29 -12.73 -13.60 8.36
N GLU A 30 -11.50 -13.35 7.88
CA GLU A 30 -10.38 -14.31 7.86
C GLU A 30 -9.52 -14.27 9.14
N ASN A 31 -9.97 -13.59 10.21
CA ASN A 31 -9.29 -13.38 11.49
C ASN A 31 -7.95 -12.61 11.36
N ILE A 32 -7.88 -11.65 10.46
CA ILE A 32 -6.74 -10.73 10.29
C ILE A 32 -7.20 -9.34 10.71
N GLU A 33 -6.51 -8.77 11.70
CA GLU A 33 -6.75 -7.40 12.15
C GLU A 33 -6.47 -6.39 11.04
N THR A 34 -7.31 -5.38 10.92
CA THR A 34 -7.14 -4.33 9.92
C THR A 34 -7.17 -2.94 10.53
N GLU A 35 -6.38 -2.05 9.97
CA GLU A 35 -6.43 -0.63 10.29
C GLU A 35 -6.44 0.18 8.99
N ILE A 36 -7.47 1.01 8.77
CA ILE A 36 -7.50 1.96 7.65
C ILE A 36 -6.96 3.29 8.15
N PHE A 37 -5.80 3.69 7.62
CA PHE A 37 -5.14 4.95 7.93
C PHE A 37 -5.35 5.96 6.79
N HIS A 38 -6.03 7.06 7.08
CA HIS A 38 -6.22 8.17 6.14
C HIS A 38 -5.03 9.11 6.22
N ILE A 39 -4.39 9.39 5.06
CA ILE A 39 -3.22 10.28 5.00
C ILE A 39 -3.56 11.76 5.22
N GLY A 40 -4.86 12.09 5.28
CA GLY A 40 -5.34 13.45 5.46
C GLY A 40 -5.51 14.21 4.14
N ASN A 41 -5.96 15.45 4.27
CA ASN A 41 -6.18 16.39 3.16
C ASN A 41 -5.24 17.60 3.22
N LYS A 42 -4.32 17.64 4.18
CA LYS A 42 -3.27 18.65 4.27
C LYS A 42 -2.16 18.36 3.25
N PRO A 43 -1.42 19.38 2.79
CA PRO A 43 -0.28 19.16 1.91
C PRO A 43 0.73 18.18 2.51
N ILE A 44 1.17 17.21 1.71
CA ILE A 44 2.24 16.29 2.08
C ILE A 44 3.45 16.66 1.22
N GLN A 45 4.54 17.06 1.87
CA GLN A 45 5.79 17.37 1.21
C GLN A 45 6.35 16.10 0.53
N GLY A 46 6.70 16.19 -0.74
CA GLY A 46 7.40 15.13 -1.46
C GLY A 46 8.81 14.90 -0.93
N CYS A 47 9.43 13.78 -1.30
CA CYS A 47 10.82 13.50 -0.93
C CYS A 47 11.78 14.49 -1.61
N ILE A 48 12.62 15.18 -0.83
CA ILE A 48 13.62 16.13 -1.32
C ILE A 48 15.01 15.52 -1.53
N GLY A 49 15.15 14.20 -1.41
CA GLY A 49 16.42 13.50 -1.62
C GLY A 49 17.52 13.84 -0.63
N CYS A 50 17.21 14.35 0.57
CA CYS A 50 18.20 14.80 1.56
C CYS A 50 19.12 13.69 2.11
N GLY A 51 18.79 12.42 1.89
CA GLY A 51 19.57 11.26 2.33
C GLY A 51 19.61 11.02 3.85
N ASN A 52 18.92 11.82 4.66
CA ASN A 52 18.95 11.69 6.12
C ASN A 52 18.48 10.32 6.62
N CYS A 53 17.41 9.78 6.05
CA CYS A 53 16.90 8.44 6.41
C CYS A 53 17.92 7.33 6.12
N ALA A 54 18.70 7.44 5.03
CA ALA A 54 19.77 6.50 4.71
C ALA A 54 20.97 6.60 5.67
N LYS A 55 21.30 7.82 6.12
CA LYS A 55 22.40 8.08 7.08
C LYS A 55 22.04 7.57 8.48
N THR A 56 20.85 7.91 8.95
CA THR A 56 20.44 7.60 10.35
C THR A 56 19.89 6.19 10.50
N GLN A 57 19.38 5.58 9.44
CA GLN A 57 18.67 4.29 9.42
C GLN A 57 17.56 4.20 10.50
N SER A 58 17.05 5.36 10.92
CA SER A 58 16.05 5.48 11.98
C SER A 58 14.70 4.86 11.63
N GLY A 59 14.43 4.65 10.34
CA GLY A 59 13.12 4.25 9.84
C GLY A 59 12.12 5.42 9.80
N ARG A 60 12.59 6.67 9.85
CA ARG A 60 11.79 7.89 9.89
C ARG A 60 12.28 8.91 8.89
N CYS A 61 11.34 9.68 8.31
CA CYS A 61 11.66 10.85 7.51
C CYS A 61 12.04 12.04 8.41
N VAL A 62 12.86 12.95 7.88
CA VAL A 62 13.23 14.19 8.58
C VAL A 62 12.04 15.12 8.79
N PHE A 63 11.09 15.15 7.85
CA PHE A 63 9.85 15.92 8.01
C PHE A 63 8.91 15.22 8.99
N ASN A 64 8.41 15.99 9.95
CA ASN A 64 7.59 15.46 11.04
C ASN A 64 6.29 16.25 11.29
N ASP A 65 5.93 17.08 10.33
CA ASP A 65 4.78 17.99 10.37
C ASP A 65 3.56 17.43 9.60
N ASP A 66 3.64 16.18 9.14
CA ASP A 66 2.58 15.47 8.42
C ASP A 66 2.41 14.01 8.91
N THR A 67 1.61 13.26 8.18
CA THR A 67 1.19 11.90 8.59
C THR A 67 2.17 10.78 8.25
N VAL A 68 3.26 11.04 7.49
CA VAL A 68 4.17 9.98 7.02
C VAL A 68 4.82 9.22 8.16
N ASN A 69 5.42 9.92 9.14
CA ASN A 69 6.08 9.27 10.27
C ASN A 69 5.09 8.57 11.22
N ILE A 70 3.86 9.03 11.29
CA ILE A 70 2.78 8.36 12.05
C ILE A 70 2.46 7.02 11.40
N ALA A 71 2.30 7.00 10.08
CA ALA A 71 2.04 5.77 9.33
C ALA A 71 3.24 4.80 9.39
N LEU A 72 4.48 5.29 9.35
CA LEU A 72 5.67 4.45 9.49
C LEU A 72 5.73 3.74 10.85
N LYS A 73 5.29 4.39 11.93
CA LYS A 73 5.17 3.73 13.23
C LYS A 73 4.14 2.60 13.21
N LYS A 74 3.02 2.78 12.50
CA LYS A 74 2.01 1.73 12.31
C LYS A 74 2.51 0.60 11.38
N ALA A 75 3.30 0.95 10.36
CA ALA A 75 3.89 -0.01 9.44
C ALA A 75 4.88 -0.98 10.11
N GLU A 76 5.51 -0.56 11.21
CA GLU A 76 6.39 -1.42 12.00
C GLU A 76 5.66 -2.65 12.54
N GLU A 77 4.40 -2.48 12.95
CA GLU A 77 3.56 -3.53 13.55
C GLU A 77 2.73 -4.31 12.53
N ALA A 78 2.70 -3.89 11.26
CA ALA A 78 1.88 -4.52 10.23
C ALA A 78 2.60 -5.70 9.57
N ASP A 79 1.85 -6.74 9.25
CA ASP A 79 2.30 -7.93 8.51
C ASP A 79 2.06 -7.81 7.00
N GLY A 80 1.16 -6.91 6.56
CA GLY A 80 0.83 -6.67 5.15
C GLY A 80 0.28 -5.26 4.92
N PHE A 81 0.22 -4.86 3.64
CA PHE A 81 -0.12 -3.48 3.27
C PHE A 81 -1.07 -3.41 2.07
N ILE A 82 -2.02 -2.48 2.12
CA ILE A 82 -2.86 -2.15 0.97
C ILE A 82 -2.87 -0.64 0.79
N PHE A 83 -2.50 -0.16 -0.41
CA PHE A 83 -2.50 1.26 -0.73
C PHE A 83 -3.66 1.59 -1.65
N GLY A 84 -4.55 2.48 -1.20
CA GLY A 84 -5.71 2.93 -1.95
C GLY A 84 -5.52 4.34 -2.49
N SER A 85 -5.83 4.57 -3.77
CA SER A 85 -5.80 5.88 -4.40
C SER A 85 -7.02 6.13 -5.28
N PRO A 86 -7.56 7.35 -5.32
CA PRO A 86 -8.39 7.76 -6.43
C PRO A 86 -7.52 7.97 -7.68
N VAL A 87 -8.13 7.88 -8.86
CA VAL A 87 -7.48 8.23 -10.13
C VAL A 87 -7.62 9.73 -10.37
N HIS A 88 -6.49 10.42 -10.46
CA HIS A 88 -6.39 11.82 -10.88
C HIS A 88 -5.54 11.93 -12.14
N TYR A 89 -6.11 12.40 -13.26
CA TYR A 89 -5.39 12.54 -14.53
C TYR A 89 -4.66 11.26 -14.97
N ALA A 90 -5.33 10.11 -14.87
CA ALA A 90 -4.80 8.79 -15.18
C ALA A 90 -3.54 8.39 -14.34
N ALA A 91 -3.40 8.94 -13.14
CA ALA A 91 -2.33 8.65 -12.20
C ALA A 91 -2.88 8.55 -10.77
N ALA A 92 -2.08 8.08 -9.83
CA ALA A 92 -2.40 8.15 -8.41
C ALA A 92 -2.45 9.61 -7.93
N SER A 93 -3.20 9.89 -6.87
CA SER A 93 -3.24 11.24 -6.30
C SER A 93 -1.84 11.71 -5.90
N GLY A 94 -1.52 12.99 -6.13
CA GLY A 94 -0.22 13.54 -5.78
C GLY A 94 0.13 13.40 -4.30
N ALA A 95 -0.89 13.43 -3.43
CA ALA A 95 -0.70 13.23 -1.99
C ALA A 95 -0.18 11.83 -1.66
N ILE A 96 -0.78 10.77 -2.26
CA ILE A 96 -0.34 9.40 -2.00
C ILE A 96 1.05 9.13 -2.56
N THR A 97 1.41 9.67 -3.73
CA THR A 97 2.76 9.48 -4.29
C THR A 97 3.81 10.19 -3.44
N SER A 98 3.57 11.43 -3.03
CA SER A 98 4.45 12.15 -2.10
C SER A 98 4.63 11.42 -0.76
N PHE A 99 3.53 10.84 -0.25
CA PHE A 99 3.53 10.02 0.95
C PHE A 99 4.38 8.75 0.77
N LEU A 100 4.13 7.98 -0.29
CA LEU A 100 4.79 6.71 -0.55
C LEU A 100 6.29 6.89 -0.85
N ASP A 101 6.70 7.91 -1.60
CA ASP A 101 8.11 8.21 -1.83
C ASP A 101 8.86 8.34 -0.52
N ARG A 102 8.33 9.10 0.42
CA ARG A 102 8.96 9.28 1.73
C ARG A 102 8.86 8.04 2.60
N ALA A 103 7.71 7.37 2.60
CA ALA A 103 7.50 6.17 3.40
C ALA A 103 8.46 5.05 2.98
N PHE A 104 8.62 4.79 1.69
CA PHE A 104 9.50 3.75 1.18
C PHE A 104 10.99 4.10 1.29
N TYR A 105 11.38 5.38 1.14
CA TYR A 105 12.76 5.78 1.41
C TYR A 105 13.13 5.67 2.89
N ALA A 106 12.25 6.09 3.79
CA ALA A 106 12.55 6.14 5.21
C ALA A 106 12.31 4.80 5.92
N GLY A 107 11.21 4.14 5.58
CA GLY A 107 10.71 2.96 6.28
C GLY A 107 10.87 1.64 5.53
N LYS A 108 11.77 1.55 4.53
CA LYS A 108 11.94 0.34 3.70
C LYS A 108 11.96 -0.97 4.51
N LYS A 109 12.63 -0.98 5.65
CA LYS A 109 12.75 -2.14 6.55
C LYS A 109 11.41 -2.65 7.10
N TYR A 110 10.37 -1.80 7.12
CA TYR A 110 9.04 -2.17 7.61
C TYR A 110 8.18 -2.83 6.52
N PHE A 111 8.57 -2.68 5.26
CA PHE A 111 7.82 -3.17 4.09
C PHE A 111 8.41 -4.43 3.47
N GLU A 112 9.75 -4.56 3.43
CA GLU A 112 10.42 -5.67 2.75
C GLU A 112 9.90 -7.05 3.20
N TYR A 113 9.66 -7.94 2.22
CA TYR A 113 9.17 -9.31 2.38
C TYR A 113 7.76 -9.44 2.99
N LYS A 114 7.07 -8.33 3.25
CA LYS A 114 5.67 -8.35 3.63
C LYS A 114 4.79 -8.21 2.39
N PRO A 115 3.66 -8.94 2.29
CA PRO A 115 2.79 -8.84 1.12
C PRO A 115 2.13 -7.46 1.02
N GLY A 116 1.97 -7.00 -0.20
CA GLY A 116 1.35 -5.72 -0.49
C GLY A 116 0.40 -5.78 -1.68
N ALA A 117 -0.56 -4.88 -1.72
CA ALA A 117 -1.44 -4.67 -2.85
C ALA A 117 -1.81 -3.19 -3.01
N ALA A 118 -2.15 -2.79 -4.23
CA ALA A 118 -2.77 -1.50 -4.48
C ALA A 118 -4.22 -1.68 -4.93
N ILE A 119 -5.08 -0.74 -4.56
CA ILE A 119 -6.43 -0.61 -5.11
C ILE A 119 -6.64 0.81 -5.62
N VAL A 120 -7.45 0.95 -6.65
CA VAL A 120 -7.78 2.26 -7.21
C VAL A 120 -9.29 2.43 -7.35
N SER A 121 -9.75 3.66 -7.15
CA SER A 121 -11.13 4.04 -7.45
C SER A 121 -11.16 5.08 -8.56
N CYS A 122 -11.99 4.88 -9.56
CA CYS A 122 -12.14 5.82 -10.64
C CYS A 122 -13.60 5.92 -11.11
N ARG A 123 -13.94 7.06 -11.71
CA ARG A 123 -15.25 7.20 -12.34
C ARG A 123 -15.33 6.42 -13.65
N ARG A 124 -14.23 6.41 -14.45
CA ARG A 124 -14.26 5.81 -15.80
C ARG A 124 -12.92 5.24 -16.27
N ALA A 125 -11.87 6.02 -16.39
CA ALA A 125 -10.63 5.64 -17.07
C ALA A 125 -9.38 6.01 -16.25
N GLY A 126 -8.22 5.46 -16.64
CA GLY A 126 -6.92 5.72 -15.98
C GLY A 126 -6.59 4.78 -14.82
N SER A 127 -7.44 3.81 -14.52
CA SER A 127 -7.27 2.87 -13.41
C SER A 127 -6.03 1.99 -13.57
N THR A 128 -5.80 1.39 -14.73
CA THR A 128 -4.64 0.52 -14.98
C THR A 128 -3.33 1.26 -14.83
N ALA A 129 -3.20 2.45 -15.45
CA ALA A 129 -1.98 3.28 -15.33
C ALA A 129 -1.70 3.68 -13.87
N THR A 130 -2.75 4.04 -13.12
CA THR A 130 -2.64 4.35 -11.69
C THR A 130 -2.21 3.13 -10.87
N LEU A 131 -2.79 1.97 -11.15
CA LEU A 131 -2.47 0.72 -10.46
C LEU A 131 -1.01 0.31 -10.69
N GLU A 132 -0.54 0.39 -11.95
CA GLU A 132 0.86 0.12 -12.30
C GLU A 132 1.83 1.07 -11.59
N GLN A 133 1.49 2.35 -11.48
CA GLN A 133 2.29 3.33 -10.74
C GLN A 133 2.46 2.91 -9.27
N LEU A 134 1.37 2.50 -8.61
CA LEU A 134 1.42 2.08 -7.21
C LEU A 134 2.14 0.74 -7.02
N ASN A 135 1.97 -0.21 -7.94
CA ASN A 135 2.59 -1.52 -7.86
C ASN A 135 4.14 -1.46 -7.92
N LYS A 136 4.71 -0.42 -8.50
CA LYS A 136 6.17 -0.22 -8.55
C LYS A 136 6.81 -0.08 -7.16
N TYR A 137 6.09 0.46 -6.18
CA TYR A 137 6.60 0.54 -4.80
C TYR A 137 6.82 -0.85 -4.19
N PHE A 138 5.92 -1.78 -4.45
CA PHE A 138 6.05 -3.16 -3.97
C PHE A 138 7.18 -3.91 -4.66
N THR A 139 7.21 -3.86 -5.99
CA THR A 139 8.15 -4.64 -6.80
C THR A 139 9.59 -4.25 -6.58
N ILE A 140 9.91 -2.95 -6.37
CA ILE A 140 11.29 -2.50 -6.05
C ILE A 140 11.68 -2.79 -4.60
N SER A 141 10.73 -3.16 -3.75
CA SER A 141 10.94 -3.31 -2.30
C SER A 141 10.95 -4.76 -1.81
N ASN A 142 11.10 -5.73 -2.72
CA ASN A 142 11.03 -7.16 -2.40
C ASN A 142 9.73 -7.57 -1.68
N MET A 143 8.62 -6.91 -2.02
CA MET A 143 7.32 -7.23 -1.46
C MET A 143 6.58 -8.18 -2.40
N PRO A 144 6.05 -9.32 -1.92
CA PRO A 144 5.13 -10.12 -2.72
C PRO A 144 3.89 -9.30 -3.08
N LEU A 145 3.64 -9.13 -4.38
CA LEU A 145 2.45 -8.42 -4.85
C LEU A 145 1.26 -9.37 -4.85
N VAL A 146 0.22 -9.00 -4.10
CA VAL A 146 -1.02 -9.78 -4.02
C VAL A 146 -1.97 -9.32 -5.12
N SER A 147 -2.39 -10.27 -5.95
CA SER A 147 -3.37 -10.07 -7.02
C SER A 147 -4.78 -10.45 -6.58
N SER A 148 -5.75 -10.09 -7.40
CA SER A 148 -7.13 -10.53 -7.31
C SER A 148 -7.52 -11.31 -8.57
N LEU A 149 -8.82 -11.56 -8.77
CA LEU A 149 -9.34 -12.20 -10.00
C LEU A 149 -9.27 -11.27 -11.24
N TYR A 150 -9.08 -9.98 -11.02
CA TYR A 150 -8.89 -8.95 -12.03
C TYR A 150 -8.02 -7.82 -11.46
N TRP A 151 -7.72 -6.77 -12.23
CA TRP A 151 -7.02 -5.59 -11.72
C TRP A 151 -7.80 -4.93 -10.59
N CYS A 152 -7.11 -4.60 -9.50
CA CYS A 152 -7.72 -4.16 -8.23
C CYS A 152 -8.28 -2.74 -8.35
N MET A 153 -9.44 -2.60 -8.96
CA MET A 153 -10.13 -1.33 -9.16
C MET A 153 -11.62 -1.42 -8.85
N VAL A 154 -12.19 -0.28 -8.51
CA VAL A 154 -13.64 -0.06 -8.41
C VAL A 154 -14.05 1.16 -9.21
N HIS A 155 -15.28 1.16 -9.71
CA HIS A 155 -15.85 2.27 -10.47
C HIS A 155 -16.98 2.93 -9.68
N GLY A 156 -17.04 4.24 -9.73
CA GLY A 156 -18.08 5.06 -9.09
C GLY A 156 -17.60 6.48 -8.86
N ASN A 157 -18.52 7.41 -8.81
CA ASN A 157 -18.30 8.82 -8.49
C ASN A 157 -18.63 9.14 -7.04
N THR A 158 -19.45 8.30 -6.41
CA THR A 158 -19.83 8.36 -5.00
C THR A 158 -19.63 7.00 -4.31
N PRO A 159 -19.56 6.94 -2.98
CA PRO A 159 -19.52 5.68 -2.24
C PRO A 159 -20.68 4.73 -2.59
N GLU A 160 -21.88 5.27 -2.79
CA GLU A 160 -23.09 4.51 -3.12
C GLU A 160 -22.99 3.88 -4.51
N GLU A 161 -22.39 4.57 -5.48
CA GLU A 161 -22.12 3.99 -6.80
C GLU A 161 -21.06 2.90 -6.75
N VAL A 162 -20.01 3.06 -5.94
CA VAL A 162 -18.99 2.02 -5.76
C VAL A 162 -19.60 0.73 -5.22
N VAL A 163 -20.54 0.81 -4.29
CA VAL A 163 -21.23 -0.38 -3.77
C VAL A 163 -22.05 -1.09 -4.85
N GLN A 164 -22.50 -0.36 -5.89
CA GLN A 164 -23.21 -0.93 -7.03
C GLN A 164 -22.29 -1.54 -8.10
N ASP A 165 -21.00 -1.26 -8.05
CA ASP A 165 -19.99 -1.94 -8.87
C ASP A 165 -19.74 -3.35 -8.32
N LEU A 166 -20.65 -4.28 -8.64
CA LEU A 166 -20.62 -5.63 -8.10
C LEU A 166 -19.36 -6.40 -8.46
N GLU A 167 -18.81 -6.16 -9.66
CA GLU A 167 -17.54 -6.75 -10.11
C GLU A 167 -16.38 -6.18 -9.30
N GLY A 168 -16.27 -4.86 -9.18
CA GLY A 168 -15.24 -4.20 -8.37
C GLY A 168 -15.28 -4.65 -6.90
N MET A 169 -16.46 -4.75 -6.32
CA MET A 169 -16.63 -5.24 -4.95
C MET A 169 -16.24 -6.72 -4.82
N GLN A 170 -16.50 -7.55 -5.82
CA GLN A 170 -16.01 -8.94 -5.86
C GLN A 170 -14.49 -9.00 -5.95
N ILE A 171 -13.88 -8.14 -6.76
CA ILE A 171 -12.41 -8.01 -6.85
C ILE A 171 -11.83 -7.65 -5.49
N MET A 172 -12.42 -6.71 -4.74
CA MET A 172 -11.97 -6.32 -3.40
C MET A 172 -12.04 -7.49 -2.41
N ARG A 173 -13.14 -8.25 -2.41
CA ARG A 173 -13.29 -9.46 -1.56
C ARG A 173 -12.26 -10.53 -1.90
N THR A 174 -12.05 -10.79 -3.19
CA THR A 174 -11.03 -11.77 -3.63
C THR A 174 -9.63 -11.33 -3.25
N LEU A 175 -9.30 -10.03 -3.39
CA LEU A 175 -8.03 -9.49 -2.90
C LEU A 175 -7.85 -9.75 -1.40
N GLY A 176 -8.87 -9.49 -0.59
CA GLY A 176 -8.83 -9.75 0.86
C GLY A 176 -8.54 -11.22 1.18
N LYS A 177 -9.22 -12.15 0.49
CA LYS A 177 -9.00 -13.59 0.66
C LYS A 177 -7.60 -14.04 0.24
N ASN A 178 -7.10 -13.54 -0.90
CA ASN A 178 -5.75 -13.85 -1.39
C ASN A 178 -4.68 -13.32 -0.44
N MET A 179 -4.84 -12.10 0.07
CA MET A 179 -3.96 -11.50 1.08
C MET A 179 -3.96 -12.34 2.36
N ALA A 180 -5.13 -12.74 2.84
CA ALA A 180 -5.26 -13.58 4.03
C ALA A 180 -4.58 -14.94 3.86
N TRP A 181 -4.80 -15.59 2.71
CA TRP A 181 -4.16 -16.86 2.38
C TRP A 181 -2.63 -16.74 2.38
N LEU A 182 -2.07 -15.72 1.70
CA LEU A 182 -0.63 -15.53 1.62
C LEU A 182 -0.02 -15.23 3.00
N LEU A 183 -0.67 -14.38 3.80
CA LEU A 183 -0.22 -14.10 5.18
C LEU A 183 -0.19 -15.36 6.05
N LYS A 184 -1.21 -16.21 5.95
CA LYS A 184 -1.25 -17.50 6.66
C LYS A 184 -0.14 -18.43 6.20
N CYS A 185 0.15 -18.51 4.88
CA CYS A 185 1.25 -19.28 4.33
C CYS A 185 2.61 -18.79 4.86
N ILE A 186 2.84 -17.47 4.89
CA ILE A 186 4.07 -16.88 5.43
C ILE A 186 4.23 -17.26 6.91
N LYS A 187 3.18 -17.13 7.72
CA LYS A 187 3.24 -17.49 9.15
C LYS A 187 3.52 -18.97 9.39
N VAL A 188 2.94 -19.86 8.59
CA VAL A 188 3.25 -21.29 8.64
C VAL A 188 4.70 -21.55 8.23
N GLY A 189 5.19 -20.85 7.20
CA GLY A 189 6.59 -20.91 6.77
C GLY A 189 7.55 -20.50 7.88
N GLU A 190 7.31 -19.35 8.51
CA GLU A 190 8.10 -18.86 9.65
C GLU A 190 8.14 -19.91 10.81
N ALA A 191 6.98 -20.47 11.17
CA ALA A 191 6.88 -21.47 12.22
C ALA A 191 7.64 -22.79 11.89
N ASN A 192 7.88 -23.05 10.61
CA ASN A 192 8.65 -24.20 10.13
C ASN A 192 10.09 -23.83 9.70
N ASN A 193 10.61 -22.70 10.17
CA ASN A 193 11.98 -22.23 9.90
C ASN A 193 12.28 -21.94 8.42
N ILE A 194 11.27 -21.65 7.61
CA ILE A 194 11.46 -21.14 6.26
C ILE A 194 11.79 -19.64 6.38
N ASN A 195 13.06 -19.32 6.30
CA ASN A 195 13.55 -17.96 6.48
C ASN A 195 13.44 -17.15 5.18
N ILE A 196 13.30 -15.83 5.31
CA ILE A 196 13.44 -14.91 4.18
C ILE A 196 14.83 -15.08 3.54
N PRO A 197 14.97 -14.84 2.20
CA PRO A 197 16.25 -14.98 1.51
C PRO A 197 17.34 -14.11 2.13
N LYS A 198 18.56 -14.68 2.27
CA LYS A 198 19.72 -13.92 2.74
C LYS A 198 20.04 -12.81 1.72
N LYS A 199 20.16 -11.58 2.20
CA LYS A 199 20.51 -10.45 1.34
C LYS A 199 21.97 -10.54 0.90
N GLU A 200 22.19 -10.41 -0.40
CA GLU A 200 23.53 -10.21 -0.95
C GLU A 200 23.99 -8.76 -0.77
N ALA A 201 25.30 -8.57 -0.82
CA ALA A 201 25.87 -7.23 -0.85
C ALA A 201 25.42 -6.49 -2.12
N LYS A 202 24.86 -5.27 -1.94
CA LYS A 202 24.32 -4.51 -3.06
C LYS A 202 25.43 -4.05 -4.01
N VAL A 203 25.43 -4.55 -5.23
CA VAL A 203 26.25 -4.04 -6.32
C VAL A 203 25.53 -2.85 -6.99
N LYS A 204 26.25 -1.77 -7.22
CA LYS A 204 25.76 -0.59 -7.94
C LYS A 204 26.52 -0.43 -9.23
N THR A 205 25.84 -0.41 -10.35
CA THR A 205 26.42 0.01 -11.63
C THR A 205 26.49 1.52 -11.68
N ASN A 206 27.67 2.05 -11.95
CA ASN A 206 27.90 3.47 -12.17
C ASN A 206 28.44 3.68 -13.60
N PHE A 207 27.69 4.40 -14.42
CA PHE A 207 28.07 4.71 -15.81
C PHE A 207 28.92 5.98 -15.96
N ILE A 208 29.17 6.71 -14.87
CA ILE A 208 30.07 7.87 -14.85
C ILE A 208 31.49 7.32 -14.68
N ARG A 209 32.32 7.58 -15.68
CA ARG A 209 33.73 7.19 -15.71
C ARG A 209 34.62 8.42 -15.60
#